data_54a97ee1a8ffa126ef04c9e008328276
#
_entry.id   54a97ee1a8ffa126ef04c9e008328276
#
_cell.length_a   1.000
_cell.length_b   1.000
_cell.length_c   1.000
_cell.angle_alpha   90.00
_cell.angle_beta   90.00
_cell.angle_gamma   90.00
#
_symmetry.space_group_name_H-M   'P 1'
#
loop_
_entity.id
_entity.type
_entity.pdbx_description
1 polymer ?
#
loop_
_entity_poly.entity_id
_entity_poly.type
_entity_poly.pdbx_seq_one_letter_code
_entity_poly.pdbx_strand_id
1 'polypeptide(L)'
;MSGAALGAALPTYAFAHREKKTLTTVEWNADNNMLYVIHSYHLHDAETALAAKGIIDTADLFSLKARAQLALYTAKNFSLSTAGEKIDLDILGAETEAKSVYVYQQAKMTSAPKELVISATMLRDIIPGQINNVDVTLEDELRSIQFRKNDGSKKVLA
;
A
#
# COMPACT_ATOMS: atom_id res chain seq x y z
N MET A 1 -14.47 -42.93 48.32
CA MET A 1 -14.55 -42.98 46.86
C MET A 1 -14.44 -41.56 46.33
N SER A 2 -13.23 -41.19 45.89
CA SER A 2 -12.96 -39.84 45.39
C SER A 2 -13.05 -39.86 43.85
N GLY A 3 -14.04 -39.17 43.29
CA GLY A 3 -14.20 -39.00 41.86
C GLY A 3 -13.42 -37.79 41.40
N ALA A 4 -12.36 -37.97 40.62
CA ALA A 4 -11.65 -36.92 39.95
C ALA A 4 -12.39 -36.55 38.64
N ALA A 5 -12.92 -35.34 38.57
CA ALA A 5 -13.48 -34.79 37.32
C ALA A 5 -12.32 -34.25 36.44
N LEU A 6 -12.03 -34.94 35.32
CA LEU A 6 -11.16 -34.43 34.30
C LEU A 6 -11.91 -33.31 33.53
N GLY A 7 -11.53 -32.08 33.78
CA GLY A 7 -11.95 -30.95 32.97
C GLY A 7 -11.20 -30.97 31.64
N ALA A 8 -11.89 -31.29 30.55
CA ALA A 8 -11.35 -31.14 29.17
C ALA A 8 -11.32 -29.67 28.82
N ALA A 9 -10.13 -29.07 28.81
CA ALA A 9 -9.92 -27.74 28.24
C ALA A 9 -10.03 -27.82 26.69
N LEU A 10 -11.07 -27.26 26.12
CA LEU A 10 -11.20 -27.10 24.67
C LEU A 10 -10.16 -26.05 24.19
N PRO A 11 -9.41 -26.35 23.13
CA PRO A 11 -8.50 -25.37 22.58
C PRO A 11 -9.31 -24.21 22.00
N THR A 12 -9.18 -23.03 22.58
CA THR A 12 -9.67 -21.78 21.97
C THR A 12 -8.81 -21.50 20.76
N TYR A 13 -9.31 -21.75 19.55
CA TYR A 13 -8.70 -21.30 18.33
C TYR A 13 -8.79 -19.76 18.33
N ALA A 14 -7.69 -19.11 18.65
CA ALA A 14 -7.53 -17.69 18.41
C ALA A 14 -7.51 -17.49 16.87
N PHE A 15 -8.60 -17.04 16.31
CA PHE A 15 -8.60 -16.54 14.93
C PHE A 15 -7.68 -15.30 14.93
N ALA A 16 -6.46 -15.47 14.50
CA ALA A 16 -5.57 -14.36 14.23
C ALA A 16 -6.23 -13.52 13.12
N HIS A 17 -6.83 -12.41 13.49
CA HIS A 17 -7.33 -11.44 12.51
C HIS A 17 -6.14 -10.95 11.69
N ARG A 18 -6.07 -11.35 10.41
CA ARG A 18 -5.03 -10.86 9.51
C ARG A 18 -5.18 -9.34 9.38
N GLU A 19 -4.13 -8.61 9.74
CA GLU A 19 -4.11 -7.17 9.55
C GLU A 19 -4.22 -6.83 8.06
N LYS A 20 -5.09 -5.89 7.73
CA LYS A 20 -5.27 -5.38 6.37
C LYS A 20 -4.18 -4.35 6.09
N LYS A 21 -3.23 -4.72 5.24
CA LYS A 21 -2.05 -3.91 4.95
C LYS A 21 -1.79 -3.78 3.47
N THR A 22 -1.32 -2.60 3.07
CA THR A 22 -0.61 -2.38 1.80
C THR A 22 0.85 -2.06 2.12
N LEU A 23 1.72 -2.27 1.14
CA LEU A 23 3.10 -1.82 1.18
C LEU A 23 3.37 -0.97 -0.05
N THR A 24 3.91 0.21 0.15
CA THR A 24 4.47 1.04 -0.91
C THR A 24 5.97 1.17 -0.69
N THR A 25 6.76 0.92 -1.72
CA THR A 25 8.20 1.23 -1.71
C THR A 25 8.44 2.45 -2.57
N VAL A 26 9.25 3.37 -2.06
CA VAL A 26 9.70 4.58 -2.76
C VAL A 26 11.21 4.54 -2.78
N GLU A 27 11.81 4.50 -3.96
CA GLU A 27 13.24 4.32 -4.13
C GLU A 27 13.82 5.33 -5.12
N TRP A 28 14.85 6.04 -4.70
CA TRP A 28 15.64 6.91 -5.56
C TRP A 28 16.75 6.10 -6.24
N ASN A 29 16.83 6.25 -7.56
CA ASN A 29 17.89 5.67 -8.36
C ASN A 29 18.77 6.79 -8.93
N ALA A 30 20.01 6.88 -8.43
CA ALA A 30 20.97 7.92 -8.79
C ALA A 30 21.52 7.75 -10.23
N ASP A 31 21.55 6.52 -10.74
CA ASP A 31 22.14 6.25 -12.07
C ASP A 31 21.32 6.85 -13.21
N ASN A 32 20.02 6.96 -13.04
CA ASN A 32 19.11 7.47 -14.06
C ASN A 32 18.27 8.67 -13.62
N ASN A 33 18.44 9.16 -12.40
CA ASN A 33 17.66 10.24 -11.80
C ASN A 33 16.16 9.96 -11.75
N MET A 34 15.79 8.73 -11.45
CA MET A 34 14.40 8.29 -11.35
C MET A 34 14.00 8.01 -9.90
N LEU A 35 12.82 8.42 -9.55
CA LEU A 35 12.13 7.98 -8.34
C LEU A 35 11.12 6.91 -8.73
N TYR A 36 11.30 5.71 -8.21
CA TYR A 36 10.40 4.58 -8.45
C TYR A 36 9.47 4.39 -7.26
N VAL A 37 8.21 4.09 -7.57
CA VAL A 37 7.19 3.81 -6.56
C VAL A 37 6.45 2.54 -6.95
N ILE A 38 6.44 1.57 -6.05
CA ILE A 38 5.74 0.30 -6.23
C ILE A 38 4.74 0.13 -5.08
N HIS A 39 3.48 -0.02 -5.42
CA HIS A 39 2.42 -0.33 -4.47
C HIS A 39 2.06 -1.80 -4.54
N SER A 40 2.06 -2.48 -3.41
CA SER A 40 1.66 -3.89 -3.27
C SER A 40 0.39 -3.98 -2.44
N TYR A 41 -0.63 -4.60 -3.01
CA TYR A 41 -1.89 -4.91 -2.35
C TYR A 41 -2.06 -6.42 -2.24
N HIS A 42 -2.73 -6.86 -1.19
CA HIS A 42 -3.25 -8.21 -1.18
C HIS A 42 -4.39 -8.30 -2.21
N LEU A 43 -4.28 -9.21 -3.17
CA LEU A 43 -5.18 -9.29 -4.32
C LEU A 43 -6.66 -9.34 -3.93
N HIS A 44 -7.05 -10.29 -3.09
CA HIS A 44 -8.43 -10.46 -2.67
C HIS A 44 -8.99 -9.24 -1.91
N ASP A 45 -8.18 -8.57 -1.09
CA ASP A 45 -8.63 -7.37 -0.37
C ASP A 45 -8.88 -6.21 -1.34
N ALA A 46 -7.99 -6.02 -2.31
CA ALA A 46 -8.15 -5.00 -3.34
C ALA A 46 -9.36 -5.27 -4.22
N GLU A 47 -9.54 -6.50 -4.71
CA GLU A 47 -10.70 -6.90 -5.51
C GLU A 47 -12.02 -6.63 -4.78
N THR A 48 -12.14 -7.10 -3.56
CA THR A 48 -13.34 -6.95 -2.75
C THR A 48 -13.65 -5.48 -2.45
N ALA A 49 -12.64 -4.72 -2.04
CA ALA A 49 -12.81 -3.31 -1.69
C ALA A 49 -13.18 -2.45 -2.90
N LEU A 50 -12.49 -2.62 -4.03
CA LEU A 50 -12.72 -1.84 -5.23
C LEU A 50 -14.07 -2.15 -5.87
N ALA A 51 -14.50 -3.42 -5.87
CA ALA A 51 -15.82 -3.81 -6.34
C ALA A 51 -16.94 -3.26 -5.45
N ALA A 52 -16.77 -3.33 -4.12
CA ALA A 52 -17.74 -2.76 -3.17
C ALA A 52 -17.92 -1.25 -3.34
N LYS A 53 -16.88 -0.55 -3.77
CA LYS A 53 -16.90 0.90 -4.03
C LYS A 53 -17.35 1.25 -5.46
N GLY A 54 -17.58 0.25 -6.31
CA GLY A 54 -17.94 0.46 -7.72
C GLY A 54 -16.79 1.02 -8.58
N ILE A 55 -15.54 0.87 -8.14
CA ILE A 55 -14.34 1.30 -8.89
C ILE A 55 -14.04 0.30 -10.00
N ILE A 56 -14.25 -0.98 -9.72
CA ILE A 56 -14.23 -2.07 -10.71
C ILE A 56 -15.61 -2.73 -10.76
N ASP A 57 -15.97 -3.29 -11.90
CA ASP A 57 -17.30 -3.86 -12.13
C ASP A 57 -17.53 -5.17 -11.35
N THR A 58 -16.51 -5.98 -11.26
CA THR A 58 -16.48 -7.27 -10.54
C THR A 58 -15.22 -7.40 -9.72
N ALA A 59 -15.24 -8.22 -8.67
CA ALA A 59 -14.08 -8.47 -7.81
C ALA A 59 -13.02 -9.35 -8.52
N ASP A 60 -12.47 -8.85 -9.61
CA ASP A 60 -11.50 -9.52 -10.48
C ASP A 60 -10.52 -8.51 -11.09
N LEU A 61 -9.26 -8.60 -10.68
CA LEU A 61 -8.17 -7.76 -11.17
C LEU A 61 -7.31 -8.44 -12.26
N PHE A 62 -7.74 -9.57 -12.80
CA PHE A 62 -7.03 -10.21 -13.92
C PHE A 62 -7.29 -9.52 -15.26
N SER A 63 -8.36 -8.74 -15.40
CA SER A 63 -8.59 -7.96 -16.61
C SER A 63 -7.71 -6.70 -16.65
N LEU A 64 -7.28 -6.33 -17.86
CA LEU A 64 -6.48 -5.10 -18.08
C LEU A 64 -7.25 -3.86 -17.63
N LYS A 65 -8.57 -3.79 -17.92
CA LYS A 65 -9.42 -2.68 -17.53
C LYS A 65 -9.44 -2.49 -16.01
N ALA A 66 -9.66 -3.58 -15.25
CA ALA A 66 -9.72 -3.50 -13.79
C ALA A 66 -8.36 -3.09 -13.19
N ARG A 67 -7.24 -3.60 -13.71
CA ARG A 67 -5.91 -3.17 -13.29
C ARG A 67 -5.64 -1.69 -13.59
N ALA A 68 -6.08 -1.20 -14.75
CA ALA A 68 -5.97 0.23 -15.07
C ALA A 68 -6.80 1.09 -14.08
N GLN A 69 -8.00 0.63 -13.71
CA GLN A 69 -8.82 1.31 -12.71
C GLN A 69 -8.18 1.32 -11.32
N LEU A 70 -7.54 0.21 -10.90
CA LEU A 70 -6.73 0.17 -9.68
C LEU A 70 -5.56 1.16 -9.74
N ALA A 71 -4.84 1.23 -10.86
CA ALA A 71 -3.71 2.15 -11.01
C ALA A 71 -4.16 3.62 -10.89
N LEU A 72 -5.26 3.99 -11.53
CA LEU A 72 -5.85 5.33 -11.41
C LEU A 72 -6.33 5.63 -9.98
N TYR A 73 -6.96 4.65 -9.33
CA TYR A 73 -7.35 4.76 -7.92
C TYR A 73 -6.14 4.99 -7.01
N THR A 74 -5.06 4.24 -7.22
CA THR A 74 -3.81 4.38 -6.47
C THR A 74 -3.21 5.77 -6.66
N ALA A 75 -3.11 6.24 -7.90
CA ALA A 75 -2.57 7.57 -8.22
C ALA A 75 -3.38 8.71 -7.56
N LYS A 76 -4.68 8.53 -7.39
CA LYS A 76 -5.55 9.49 -6.69
C LYS A 76 -5.35 9.48 -5.17
N ASN A 77 -4.96 8.35 -4.59
CA ASN A 77 -4.89 8.14 -3.15
C ASN A 77 -3.46 8.04 -2.59
N PHE A 78 -2.47 8.29 -3.43
CA PHE A 78 -1.07 8.38 -3.05
C PHE A 78 -0.43 9.64 -3.65
N SER A 79 0.34 10.36 -2.85
CA SER A 79 1.06 11.52 -3.34
C SER A 79 2.40 11.70 -2.64
N LEU A 80 3.34 12.23 -3.40
CA LEU A 80 4.64 12.67 -2.94
C LEU A 80 4.81 14.15 -3.25
N SER A 81 5.47 14.88 -2.34
CA SER A 81 5.96 16.22 -2.59
C SER A 81 7.34 16.40 -1.96
N THR A 82 8.11 17.33 -2.51
CA THR A 82 9.42 17.74 -2.00
C THR A 82 9.55 19.23 -2.11
N ALA A 83 10.18 19.88 -1.13
CA ALA A 83 10.34 21.34 -1.10
C ALA A 83 9.02 22.11 -1.34
N GLY A 84 7.89 21.59 -0.87
CA GLY A 84 6.56 22.20 -1.05
C GLY A 84 5.92 21.99 -2.42
N GLU A 85 6.58 21.30 -3.34
CA GLU A 85 6.07 21.04 -4.69
C GLU A 85 5.66 19.56 -4.84
N LYS A 86 4.51 19.34 -5.47
CA LYS A 86 4.03 17.98 -5.78
C LYS A 86 4.93 17.33 -6.82
N ILE A 87 5.27 16.07 -6.61
CA ILE A 87 5.96 15.24 -7.60
C ILE A 87 4.91 14.58 -8.49
N ASP A 88 4.99 14.82 -9.79
CA ASP A 88 4.12 14.18 -10.77
C ASP A 88 4.63 12.74 -11.00
N LEU A 89 3.81 11.76 -10.58
CA LEU A 89 4.10 10.35 -10.73
C LEU A 89 3.39 9.79 -11.97
N ASP A 90 4.17 9.37 -12.95
CA ASP A 90 3.67 8.67 -14.13
C ASP A 90 3.27 7.24 -13.77
N ILE A 91 2.09 6.79 -14.20
CA ILE A 91 1.65 5.41 -14.05
C ILE A 91 2.33 4.56 -15.14
N LEU A 92 3.08 3.55 -14.75
CA LEU A 92 3.68 2.57 -15.68
C LEU A 92 2.73 1.42 -15.98
N GLY A 93 1.92 1.02 -15.00
CA GLY A 93 0.97 -0.07 -15.15
C GLY A 93 0.66 -0.77 -13.83
N ALA A 94 -0.06 -1.88 -13.96
CA ALA A 94 -0.36 -2.77 -12.84
C ALA A 94 -0.36 -4.22 -13.30
N GLU A 95 0.09 -5.12 -12.42
CA GLU A 95 0.12 -6.56 -12.69
C GLU A 95 -0.28 -7.38 -11.48
N THR A 96 -0.79 -8.56 -11.72
CA THR A 96 -1.13 -9.54 -10.67
C THR A 96 -0.06 -10.63 -10.64
N GLU A 97 0.40 -10.96 -9.45
CA GLU A 97 1.32 -12.06 -9.23
C GLU A 97 0.94 -12.80 -7.94
N ALA A 98 0.65 -14.11 -8.05
CA ALA A 98 0.22 -14.95 -6.94
C ALA A 98 -0.97 -14.33 -6.16
N LYS A 99 -0.77 -13.94 -4.91
CA LYS A 99 -1.79 -13.35 -4.03
C LYS A 99 -1.70 -11.83 -3.91
N SER A 100 -0.93 -11.20 -4.80
CA SER A 100 -0.66 -9.77 -4.80
C SER A 100 -1.05 -9.12 -6.12
N VAL A 101 -1.35 -7.84 -6.06
CA VAL A 101 -1.41 -6.97 -7.22
C VAL A 101 -0.51 -5.77 -6.97
N TYR A 102 0.26 -5.42 -7.98
CA TYR A 102 1.24 -4.34 -7.94
C TYR A 102 0.81 -3.21 -8.86
N VAL A 103 1.05 -1.98 -8.41
CA VAL A 103 0.94 -0.77 -9.24
C VAL A 103 2.29 -0.09 -9.27
N TYR A 104 2.76 0.26 -10.46
CA TYR A 104 4.07 0.86 -10.70
C TYR A 104 3.90 2.31 -11.13
N GLN A 105 4.63 3.20 -10.46
CA GLN A 105 4.73 4.61 -10.81
C GLN A 105 6.19 5.04 -10.82
N GLN A 106 6.48 6.14 -11.51
CA GLN A 106 7.80 6.75 -11.52
C GLN A 106 7.72 8.25 -11.70
N ALA A 107 8.80 8.93 -11.32
CA ALA A 107 9.00 10.33 -11.68
C ALA A 107 10.47 10.58 -12.02
N LYS A 108 10.73 11.38 -13.05
CA LYS A 108 12.06 11.89 -13.32
C LYS A 108 12.31 13.13 -12.46
N MET A 109 13.46 13.17 -11.82
CA MET A 109 13.86 14.28 -10.97
C MET A 109 15.20 14.84 -11.42
N THR A 110 15.53 16.05 -10.99
CA THR A 110 16.83 16.67 -11.30
C THR A 110 17.92 16.25 -10.34
N SER A 111 17.55 15.84 -9.13
CA SER A 111 18.45 15.39 -8.06
C SER A 111 17.70 14.57 -7.03
N ALA A 112 18.43 13.86 -6.17
CA ALA A 112 17.86 13.16 -5.03
C ALA A 112 17.02 14.10 -4.15
N PRO A 113 15.81 13.73 -3.76
CA PRO A 113 15.04 14.51 -2.80
C PRO A 113 15.70 14.43 -1.42
N LYS A 114 15.84 15.57 -0.74
CA LYS A 114 16.34 15.62 0.64
C LYS A 114 15.27 15.34 1.67
N GLU A 115 14.02 15.52 1.26
CA GLU A 115 12.84 15.19 2.05
C GLU A 115 11.71 14.77 1.12
N LEU A 116 10.82 13.93 1.63
CA LEU A 116 9.54 13.63 0.99
C LEU A 116 8.42 13.85 1.98
N VAL A 117 7.38 14.55 1.54
CA VAL A 117 6.09 14.59 2.23
C VAL A 117 5.16 13.62 1.52
N ILE A 118 4.66 12.64 2.25
CA ILE A 118 3.94 11.50 1.71
C ILE A 118 2.51 11.48 2.24
N SER A 119 1.55 11.24 1.36
CA SER A 119 0.17 10.90 1.73
C SER A 119 -0.19 9.55 1.13
N ALA A 120 -0.74 8.66 1.94
CA ALA A 120 -1.12 7.30 1.54
C ALA A 120 -2.48 6.94 2.15
N THR A 121 -3.55 7.15 1.38
CA THR A 121 -4.94 6.96 1.83
C THR A 121 -5.63 5.74 1.22
N MET A 122 -4.89 4.93 0.44
CA MET A 122 -5.46 3.79 -0.26
C MET A 122 -6.23 2.85 0.67
N LEU A 123 -7.43 2.47 0.28
CA LEU A 123 -8.34 1.54 0.96
C LEU A 123 -8.78 1.92 2.39
N ARG A 124 -8.31 3.05 2.92
CA ARG A 124 -8.61 3.46 4.31
C ARG A 124 -10.07 3.87 4.53
N ASP A 125 -10.73 4.33 3.49
CA ASP A 125 -12.16 4.68 3.49
C ASP A 125 -13.08 3.48 3.23
N ILE A 126 -12.53 2.33 2.82
CA ILE A 126 -13.28 1.14 2.43
C ILE A 126 -13.07 0.01 3.45
N ILE A 127 -11.84 -0.21 3.89
CA ILE A 127 -11.48 -1.33 4.77
C ILE A 127 -11.26 -0.81 6.19
N PRO A 128 -12.09 -1.20 7.17
CA PRO A 128 -11.84 -0.89 8.57
C PRO A 128 -10.49 -1.45 9.03
N GLY A 129 -9.70 -0.61 9.71
CA GLY A 129 -8.40 -1.02 10.23
C GLY A 129 -7.28 -1.13 9.18
N GLN A 130 -7.49 -0.63 7.97
CA GLN A 130 -6.47 -0.59 6.92
C GLN A 130 -5.21 0.15 7.39
N ILE A 131 -4.05 -0.45 7.13
CA ILE A 131 -2.73 0.12 7.38
C ILE A 131 -2.00 0.24 6.05
N ASN A 132 -1.50 1.43 5.74
CA ASN A 132 -0.63 1.63 4.59
C ASN A 132 0.81 1.83 5.09
N ASN A 133 1.67 0.86 4.81
CA ASN A 133 3.09 0.95 5.08
C ASN A 133 3.78 1.60 3.87
N VAL A 134 4.71 2.50 4.14
CA VAL A 134 5.54 3.10 3.11
C VAL A 134 7.00 2.99 3.52
N ASP A 135 7.77 2.29 2.73
CA ASP A 135 9.21 2.14 2.85
C ASP A 135 9.88 3.08 1.85
N VAL A 136 10.73 3.96 2.36
CA VAL A 136 11.43 4.98 1.55
C VAL A 136 12.92 4.74 1.64
N THR A 137 13.57 4.56 0.49
CA THR A 137 15.03 4.47 0.39
C THR A 137 15.55 5.69 -0.38
N LEU A 138 16.18 6.59 0.36
CA LEU A 138 16.93 7.73 -0.15
C LEU A 138 18.36 7.60 0.35
N GLU A 139 19.35 7.79 -0.53
CA GLU A 139 20.77 7.74 -0.17
C GLU A 139 21.18 6.48 0.64
N ASP A 140 20.69 5.30 0.21
CA ASP A 140 20.95 3.99 0.83
C ASP A 140 20.38 3.78 2.24
N GLU A 141 19.63 4.73 2.78
CA GLU A 141 18.95 4.58 4.07
C GLU A 141 17.46 4.26 3.89
N LEU A 142 17.02 3.18 4.55
CA LEU A 142 15.62 2.78 4.60
C LEU A 142 14.91 3.49 5.77
N ARG A 143 13.82 4.15 5.45
CA ARG A 143 12.87 4.73 6.42
C ARG A 143 11.50 4.11 6.21
N SER A 144 10.92 3.56 7.26
CA SER A 144 9.56 2.97 7.22
C SER A 144 8.58 3.84 8.00
N ILE A 145 7.46 4.16 7.37
CA ILE A 145 6.35 4.89 8.00
C ILE A 145 5.04 4.17 7.78
N GLN A 146 4.09 4.38 8.68
CA GLN A 146 2.75 3.81 8.60
C GLN A 146 1.69 4.90 8.57
N PHE A 147 0.65 4.67 7.79
CA PHE A 147 -0.55 5.50 7.76
C PHE A 147 -1.75 4.69 8.22
N ARG A 148 -2.45 5.20 9.22
CA ARG A 148 -3.61 4.57 9.83
C ARG A 148 -4.77 5.55 9.85
N LYS A 149 -5.99 5.05 9.73
CA LYS A 149 -7.25 5.76 9.94
C LYS A 149 -7.24 7.21 9.40
N ASN A 150 -7.06 8.19 10.28
CA ASN A 150 -7.15 9.62 9.95
C ASN A 150 -5.78 10.31 9.84
N ASP A 151 -4.70 9.54 9.73
CA ASP A 151 -3.38 10.13 9.53
C ASP A 151 -3.35 11.00 8.28
N GLY A 152 -2.84 12.22 8.42
CA GLY A 152 -2.53 13.10 7.31
C GLY A 152 -1.18 12.77 6.68
N SER A 153 -0.65 13.70 5.90
CA SER A 153 0.67 13.57 5.29
C SER A 153 1.77 13.48 6.36
N LYS A 154 2.82 12.72 6.05
CA LYS A 154 3.99 12.54 6.91
C LYS A 154 5.26 12.89 6.15
N LYS A 155 6.23 13.48 6.85
CA LYS A 155 7.53 13.85 6.30
C LYS A 155 8.58 12.78 6.59
N VAL A 156 9.38 12.47 5.59
CA VAL A 156 10.57 11.63 5.68
C VAL A 156 11.77 12.45 5.21
N LEU A 157 12.85 12.41 5.97
CA LEU A 157 14.14 13.02 5.61
C LEU A 157 15.08 11.97 5.01
N ALA A 158 15.92 12.37 4.07
CA ALA A 158 17.00 11.55 3.54
C ALA A 158 18.04 11.28 4.61
#